data_4e6bed790de883771ae1a971bb5c6307
#
_entry.id   4e6bed790de883771ae1a971bb5c6307
#
_cell.length_a   1.000
_cell.length_b   1.000
_cell.length_c   1.000
_cell.angle_alpha   90.00
_cell.angle_beta   90.00
_cell.angle_gamma   90.00
#
_symmetry.space_group_name_H-M   'P 1'
#
loop_
_entity.id
_entity.type
_entity.pdbx_description
1 polymer ?
#
loop_
_entity_poly.entity_id
_entity_poly.type
_entity_poly.pdbx_seq_one_letter_code
_entity_poly.pdbx_strand_id
1 'polypeptide(L)'
;MDRDKTATAPRAKRIEMAERIADSLLECGRAQIPLRDLAARLGTSDRMLLYYFSDKADLIRCSLEIVSARLTALLAGALPTGAPAPGALAEDALHLLLSEALSPYMAVWGDLVARAGRREEPFRLIAEAIMAGWQAWIEGRLDGVDQVERSRVAAAILVMLEGARQLESIRPGAAQGALDILIGGFDRKERSAALPSSE
;
A
#
# COMPACT_ATOMS: atom_id res chain seq x y z
N MET A 1 -20.37 -10.07 35.56
CA MET A 1 -19.89 -8.99 34.67
C MET A 1 -18.42 -9.21 34.30
N ASP A 2 -18.03 -10.42 33.84
CA ASP A 2 -16.62 -10.82 33.66
C ASP A 2 -16.35 -11.69 32.43
N ARG A 3 -17.33 -11.84 31.50
CA ARG A 3 -17.17 -12.59 30.26
C ARG A 3 -16.53 -11.78 29.09
N ASP A 4 -16.53 -10.46 29.20
CA ASP A 4 -16.07 -9.56 28.12
C ASP A 4 -14.54 -9.33 28.16
N LYS A 5 -13.91 -9.44 29.33
CA LYS A 5 -12.45 -9.30 29.47
C LYS A 5 -11.66 -10.46 28.90
N THR A 6 -12.19 -11.68 28.94
CA THR A 6 -11.52 -12.89 28.44
C THR A 6 -11.53 -13.01 26.91
N ALA A 7 -12.53 -12.45 26.23
CA ALA A 7 -12.59 -12.41 24.76
C ALA A 7 -11.71 -11.30 24.15
N THR A 8 -11.45 -10.24 24.90
CA THR A 8 -10.64 -9.09 24.45
C THR A 8 -9.14 -9.37 24.51
N ALA A 9 -8.67 -10.16 25.49
CA ALA A 9 -7.27 -10.50 25.67
C ALA A 9 -6.66 -11.32 24.49
N PRO A 10 -7.31 -12.36 23.95
CA PRO A 10 -6.84 -13.08 22.78
C PRO A 10 -6.76 -12.18 21.52
N ARG A 11 -7.74 -11.28 21.34
CA ARG A 11 -7.76 -10.33 20.22
C ARG A 11 -6.62 -9.31 20.29
N ALA A 12 -6.38 -8.74 21.48
CA ALA A 12 -5.28 -7.80 21.70
C ALA A 12 -3.92 -8.47 21.45
N LYS A 13 -3.74 -9.71 21.92
CA LYS A 13 -2.51 -10.48 21.72
C LYS A 13 -2.29 -10.85 20.24
N ARG A 14 -3.36 -11.15 19.51
CA ARG A 14 -3.29 -11.38 18.05
C ARG A 14 -2.82 -10.14 17.31
N ILE A 15 -3.36 -8.96 17.66
CA ILE A 15 -2.94 -7.69 17.06
C ILE A 15 -1.47 -7.41 17.38
N GLU A 16 -1.06 -7.49 18.64
CA GLU A 16 0.34 -7.32 19.05
C GLU A 16 1.28 -8.26 18.28
N MET A 17 0.88 -9.52 18.10
CA MET A 17 1.67 -10.48 17.35
C MET A 17 1.74 -10.12 15.86
N ALA A 18 0.64 -9.71 15.25
CA ALA A 18 0.60 -9.26 13.85
C ALA A 18 1.48 -8.01 13.62
N GLU A 19 1.49 -7.07 14.57
CA GLU A 19 2.39 -5.90 14.56
C GLU A 19 3.87 -6.29 14.55
N ARG A 20 4.28 -7.19 15.45
CA ARG A 20 5.66 -7.68 15.53
C ARG A 20 6.07 -8.48 14.28
N ILE A 21 5.12 -9.19 13.66
CA ILE A 21 5.34 -9.87 12.38
C ILE A 21 5.53 -8.83 11.27
N ALA A 22 4.70 -7.79 11.23
CA ALA A 22 4.83 -6.69 10.27
C ALA A 22 6.21 -6.01 10.38
N ASP A 23 6.72 -5.77 11.60
CA ASP A 23 8.07 -5.26 11.83
C ASP A 23 9.13 -6.18 11.20
N SER A 24 9.01 -7.50 11.44
CA SER A 24 9.93 -8.49 10.86
C SER A 24 9.88 -8.56 9.34
N LEU A 25 8.69 -8.37 8.73
CA LEU A 25 8.53 -8.29 7.28
C LEU A 25 9.25 -7.06 6.71
N LEU A 26 9.09 -5.89 7.36
CA LEU A 26 9.74 -4.64 6.96
C LEU A 26 11.27 -4.73 7.11
N GLU A 27 11.78 -5.28 8.20
CA GLU A 27 13.23 -5.51 8.41
C GLU A 27 13.84 -6.41 7.33
N CYS A 28 13.10 -7.43 6.89
CA CYS A 28 13.58 -8.37 5.88
C CYS A 28 13.30 -7.92 4.44
N GLY A 29 12.45 -6.93 4.22
CA GLY A 29 11.98 -6.51 2.90
C GLY A 29 11.23 -7.61 2.16
N ARG A 30 10.48 -8.47 2.86
CA ARG A 30 9.80 -9.63 2.27
C ARG A 30 8.35 -9.71 2.72
N ALA A 31 7.46 -10.08 1.80
CA ALA A 31 6.05 -10.33 2.08
C ALA A 31 5.81 -11.64 2.86
N GLN A 32 6.81 -12.49 2.95
CA GLN A 32 6.74 -13.74 3.72
C GLN A 32 8.11 -14.14 4.28
N ILE A 33 8.10 -14.57 5.55
CA ILE A 33 9.20 -15.24 6.22
C ILE A 33 8.76 -16.68 6.55
N PRO A 34 9.63 -17.70 6.47
CA PRO A 34 9.31 -19.05 6.94
C PRO A 34 8.82 -19.01 8.40
N LEU A 35 7.79 -19.78 8.72
CA LEU A 35 7.12 -19.74 10.03
C LEU A 35 8.11 -19.99 11.19
N ARG A 36 9.02 -20.94 11.00
CA ARG A 36 10.07 -21.29 11.97
C ARG A 36 11.01 -20.11 12.25
N ASP A 37 11.45 -19.40 11.18
CA ASP A 37 12.34 -18.27 11.31
C ASP A 37 11.64 -17.09 11.98
N LEU A 38 10.36 -16.90 11.65
CA LEU A 38 9.50 -15.92 12.28
C LEU A 38 9.30 -16.19 13.77
N ALA A 39 9.01 -17.45 14.14
CA ALA A 39 8.87 -17.87 15.52
C ALA A 39 10.16 -17.61 16.33
N ALA A 40 11.31 -17.93 15.75
CA ALA A 40 12.62 -17.68 16.37
C ALA A 40 12.85 -16.18 16.60
N ARG A 41 12.57 -15.32 15.61
CA ARG A 41 12.68 -13.84 15.73
C ARG A 41 11.79 -13.28 16.82
N LEU A 42 10.59 -13.84 16.97
CA LEU A 42 9.61 -13.37 17.94
C LEU A 42 9.77 -13.99 19.34
N GLY A 43 10.72 -14.90 19.53
CA GLY A 43 10.95 -15.59 20.80
C GLY A 43 9.78 -16.50 21.20
N THR A 44 9.14 -17.15 20.22
CA THR A 44 7.97 -18.00 20.40
C THR A 44 8.10 -19.32 19.61
N SER A 45 7.04 -20.08 19.46
CA SER A 45 7.00 -21.29 18.67
C SER A 45 5.99 -21.19 17.52
N ASP A 46 6.19 -21.99 16.46
CA ASP A 46 5.25 -22.10 15.33
C ASP A 46 3.82 -22.38 15.80
N ARG A 47 3.68 -23.27 16.80
CA ARG A 47 2.41 -23.61 17.41
C ARG A 47 1.74 -22.40 18.07
N MET A 48 2.53 -21.57 18.76
CA MET A 48 2.00 -20.36 19.40
C MET A 48 1.60 -19.31 18.39
N LEU A 49 2.34 -19.15 17.30
CA LEU A 49 1.94 -18.27 16.21
C LEU A 49 0.59 -18.72 15.64
N LEU A 50 0.47 -20.01 15.28
CA LEU A 50 -0.78 -20.57 14.73
C LEU A 50 -1.92 -20.70 15.77
N TYR A 51 -1.67 -20.47 17.05
CA TYR A 51 -2.72 -20.37 18.05
C TYR A 51 -3.52 -19.05 17.93
N TYR A 52 -2.87 -17.96 17.54
CA TYR A 52 -3.51 -16.65 17.40
C TYR A 52 -4.13 -16.41 16.03
N PHE A 53 -3.78 -17.20 15.02
CA PHE A 53 -4.26 -17.06 13.65
C PHE A 53 -4.93 -18.38 13.21
N SER A 54 -5.97 -18.27 12.38
CA SER A 54 -6.71 -19.45 11.89
C SER A 54 -5.81 -20.41 11.12
N ASP A 55 -4.88 -19.85 10.35
CA ASP A 55 -3.87 -20.55 9.58
C ASP A 55 -2.72 -19.60 9.17
N LYS A 56 -1.76 -20.11 8.41
CA LYS A 56 -0.64 -19.33 7.90
C LYS A 56 -1.06 -18.20 6.95
N ALA A 57 -2.12 -18.42 6.16
CA ALA A 57 -2.62 -17.40 5.23
C ALA A 57 -3.23 -16.20 5.98
N ASP A 58 -3.98 -16.47 7.05
CA ASP A 58 -4.54 -15.46 7.94
C ASP A 58 -3.44 -14.65 8.64
N LEU A 59 -2.37 -15.32 9.11
CA LEU A 59 -1.20 -14.65 9.70
C LEU A 59 -0.55 -13.69 8.69
N ILE A 60 -0.28 -14.15 7.47
CA ILE A 60 0.33 -13.36 6.40
C ILE A 60 -0.58 -12.17 6.06
N ARG A 61 -1.88 -12.42 5.86
CA ARG A 61 -2.85 -11.39 5.52
C ARG A 61 -2.90 -10.28 6.57
N CYS A 62 -3.09 -10.64 7.84
CA CYS A 62 -3.15 -9.66 8.93
C CYS A 62 -1.88 -8.80 9.03
N SER A 63 -0.71 -9.41 8.84
CA SER A 63 0.56 -8.70 8.96
C SER A 63 0.80 -7.76 7.76
N LEU A 64 0.46 -8.17 6.53
CA LEU A 64 0.56 -7.33 5.34
C LEU A 64 -0.47 -6.20 5.33
N GLU A 65 -1.67 -6.41 5.87
CA GLU A 65 -2.67 -5.34 6.09
C GLU A 65 -2.12 -4.26 7.04
N ILE A 66 -1.39 -4.64 8.09
CA ILE A 66 -0.73 -3.67 8.99
C ILE A 66 0.37 -2.90 8.25
N VAL A 67 1.23 -3.58 7.48
CA VAL A 67 2.25 -2.92 6.66
C VAL A 67 1.61 -1.89 5.73
N SER A 68 0.53 -2.28 5.02
CA SER A 68 -0.21 -1.38 4.12
C SER A 68 -0.84 -0.19 4.85
N ALA A 69 -1.46 -0.43 6.00
CA ALA A 69 -2.07 0.63 6.81
C ALA A 69 -1.03 1.65 7.31
N ARG A 70 0.14 1.17 7.75
CA ARG A 70 1.26 2.02 8.17
C ARG A 70 1.80 2.87 7.01
N LEU A 71 1.98 2.28 5.82
CA LEU A 71 2.38 3.01 4.62
C LEU A 71 1.37 4.11 4.27
N THR A 72 0.07 3.77 4.26
CA THR A 72 -1.00 4.75 3.99
C THR A 72 -1.00 5.89 5.02
N ALA A 73 -0.77 5.58 6.30
CA ALA A 73 -0.68 6.60 7.34
C ALA A 73 0.54 7.53 7.16
N LEU A 74 1.69 6.98 6.77
CA LEU A 74 2.90 7.76 6.46
C LEU A 74 2.67 8.70 5.27
N LEU A 75 2.07 8.19 4.18
CA LEU A 75 1.71 9.01 3.02
C LEU A 75 0.68 10.08 3.40
N ALA A 76 -0.35 9.73 4.18
CA ALA A 76 -1.37 10.68 4.63
C ALA A 76 -0.80 11.81 5.50
N GLY A 77 0.22 11.51 6.31
CA GLY A 77 0.89 12.48 7.16
C GLY A 77 1.89 13.38 6.43
N ALA A 78 2.45 12.90 5.31
CA ALA A 78 3.48 13.61 4.56
C ALA A 78 2.93 14.39 3.35
N LEU A 79 1.82 13.94 2.77
CA LEU A 79 1.19 14.60 1.64
C LEU A 79 0.38 15.83 2.11
N PRO A 80 0.30 16.89 1.29
CA PRO A 80 -0.50 18.09 1.60
C PRO A 80 -1.96 17.71 1.94
N THR A 81 -2.51 18.43 2.92
CA THR A 81 -3.93 18.35 3.25
C THR A 81 -4.73 19.18 2.26
N GLY A 82 -5.86 18.67 1.78
CA GLY A 82 -6.74 19.31 0.80
C GLY A 82 -6.97 18.43 -0.42
N ALA A 83 -7.50 19.01 -1.47
CA ALA A 83 -7.76 18.36 -2.75
C ALA A 83 -6.72 18.86 -3.78
N PRO A 84 -5.53 18.27 -3.83
CA PRO A 84 -4.53 18.65 -4.84
C PRO A 84 -4.99 18.24 -6.23
N ALA A 85 -4.49 18.93 -7.26
CA ALA A 85 -4.63 18.45 -8.62
C ALA A 85 -4.06 17.02 -8.76
N PRO A 86 -4.66 16.14 -9.57
CA PRO A 86 -4.24 14.75 -9.70
C PRO A 86 -2.76 14.58 -10.04
N GLY A 87 -2.22 15.47 -10.90
CA GLY A 87 -0.80 15.49 -11.25
C GLY A 87 0.10 15.78 -10.06
N ALA A 88 -0.22 16.80 -9.28
CA ALA A 88 0.53 17.17 -8.07
C ALA A 88 0.48 16.05 -7.01
N LEU A 89 -0.69 15.44 -6.80
CA LEU A 89 -0.82 14.29 -5.90
C LEU A 89 0.09 13.13 -6.33
N ALA A 90 0.14 12.84 -7.61
CA ALA A 90 0.94 11.76 -8.16
C ALA A 90 2.44 12.04 -8.02
N GLU A 91 2.88 13.27 -8.28
CA GLU A 91 4.28 13.71 -8.14
C GLU A 91 4.75 13.63 -6.69
N ASP A 92 4.01 14.22 -5.77
CA ASP A 92 4.32 14.19 -4.34
C ASP A 92 4.34 12.77 -3.79
N ALA A 93 3.36 11.94 -4.17
CA ALA A 93 3.30 10.54 -3.76
C ALA A 93 4.51 9.75 -4.29
N LEU A 94 4.92 9.97 -5.54
CA LEU A 94 6.08 9.28 -6.10
C LEU A 94 7.36 9.67 -5.39
N HIS A 95 7.60 10.95 -5.14
CA HIS A 95 8.79 11.39 -4.39
C HIS A 95 8.88 10.72 -3.03
N LEU A 96 7.75 10.59 -2.33
CA LEU A 96 7.70 9.88 -1.05
C LEU A 96 7.98 8.38 -1.21
N LEU A 97 7.36 7.71 -2.19
CA LEU A 97 7.54 6.28 -2.43
C LEU A 97 8.98 5.92 -2.82
N LEU A 98 9.71 6.84 -3.44
CA LEU A 98 11.13 6.69 -3.80
C LEU A 98 12.06 7.09 -2.66
N SER A 99 11.56 7.64 -1.56
CA SER A 99 12.39 8.05 -0.43
C SER A 99 12.97 6.83 0.31
N GLU A 100 14.13 7.02 0.93
CA GLU A 100 14.78 6.01 1.73
C GLU A 100 13.91 5.57 2.93
N ALA A 101 13.13 6.49 3.50
CA ALA A 101 12.22 6.22 4.60
C ALA A 101 11.13 5.19 4.26
N LEU A 102 10.66 5.16 3.01
CA LEU A 102 9.64 4.21 2.56
C LEU A 102 10.22 2.97 1.87
N SER A 103 11.54 2.90 1.69
CA SER A 103 12.23 1.76 1.05
C SER A 103 11.84 0.39 1.64
N PRO A 104 11.75 0.18 2.98
CA PRO A 104 11.33 -1.11 3.54
C PRO A 104 9.92 -1.52 3.10
N TYR A 105 8.99 -0.57 3.05
CA TYR A 105 7.61 -0.81 2.60
C TYR A 105 7.57 -1.20 1.13
N MET A 106 8.34 -0.51 0.31
CA MET A 106 8.43 -0.78 -1.13
C MET A 106 9.09 -2.12 -1.43
N ALA A 107 10.05 -2.56 -0.61
CA ALA A 107 10.64 -3.88 -0.72
C ALA A 107 9.61 -5.00 -0.43
N VAL A 108 8.83 -4.87 0.66
CA VAL A 108 7.75 -5.81 1.00
C VAL A 108 6.68 -5.84 -0.10
N TRP A 109 6.27 -4.67 -0.60
CA TRP A 109 5.30 -4.56 -1.68
C TRP A 109 5.80 -5.22 -2.97
N GLY A 110 7.05 -5.01 -3.35
CA GLY A 110 7.68 -5.62 -4.52
C GLY A 110 7.69 -7.16 -4.45
N ASP A 111 8.03 -7.75 -3.30
CA ASP A 111 7.95 -9.22 -3.11
C ASP A 111 6.50 -9.73 -3.15
N LEU A 112 5.55 -8.97 -2.57
CA LEU A 112 4.12 -9.30 -2.62
C LEU A 112 3.61 -9.32 -4.07
N VAL A 113 3.88 -8.27 -4.85
CA VAL A 113 3.47 -8.17 -6.27
C VAL A 113 4.10 -9.26 -7.11
N ALA A 114 5.39 -9.56 -6.90
CA ALA A 114 6.07 -10.64 -7.61
C ALA A 114 5.43 -12.01 -7.35
N ARG A 115 5.00 -12.29 -6.12
CA ARG A 115 4.27 -13.52 -5.75
C ARG A 115 2.87 -13.54 -6.34
N ALA A 116 2.14 -12.43 -6.24
CA ALA A 116 0.81 -12.28 -6.83
C ALA A 116 0.83 -12.51 -8.35
N GLY A 117 1.83 -11.97 -9.05
CA GLY A 117 2.04 -12.17 -10.48
C GLY A 117 2.30 -13.63 -10.88
N ARG A 118 2.93 -14.40 -10.00
CA ARG A 118 3.08 -15.86 -10.14
C ARG A 118 1.83 -16.67 -9.73
N ARG A 119 0.74 -15.99 -9.36
CA ARG A 119 -0.50 -16.57 -8.85
C ARG A 119 -0.32 -17.43 -7.59
N GLU A 120 0.65 -17.07 -6.75
CA GLU A 120 0.84 -17.70 -5.44
C GLU A 120 -0.27 -17.25 -4.49
N GLU A 121 -1.07 -18.19 -3.98
CA GLU A 121 -2.05 -17.89 -2.93
C GLU A 121 -1.38 -17.98 -1.54
N PRO A 122 -1.74 -17.11 -0.58
CA PRO A 122 -2.83 -16.13 -0.63
C PRO A 122 -2.42 -14.75 -1.17
N PHE A 123 -1.20 -14.57 -1.71
CA PHE A 123 -0.62 -13.27 -2.03
C PHE A 123 -1.40 -12.50 -3.08
N ARG A 124 -1.98 -13.18 -4.07
CA ARG A 124 -2.80 -12.54 -5.10
C ARG A 124 -4.01 -11.82 -4.51
N LEU A 125 -4.78 -12.51 -3.67
CA LEU A 125 -5.97 -11.94 -3.02
C LEU A 125 -5.60 -10.79 -2.06
N ILE A 126 -4.47 -10.93 -1.35
CA ILE A 126 -3.97 -9.88 -0.45
C ILE A 126 -3.56 -8.64 -1.26
N ALA A 127 -2.82 -8.80 -2.35
CA ALA A 127 -2.41 -7.71 -3.21
C ALA A 127 -3.61 -6.98 -3.83
N GLU A 128 -4.62 -7.71 -4.31
CA GLU A 128 -5.87 -7.15 -4.83
C GLU A 128 -6.59 -6.28 -3.77
N ALA A 129 -6.71 -6.78 -2.55
CA ALA A 129 -7.37 -6.05 -1.45
C ALA A 129 -6.58 -4.78 -1.05
N ILE A 130 -5.25 -4.85 -0.99
CA ILE A 130 -4.39 -3.70 -0.70
C ILE A 130 -4.49 -2.65 -1.80
N MET A 131 -4.42 -3.05 -3.08
CA MET A 131 -4.59 -2.14 -4.21
C MET A 131 -5.95 -1.45 -4.21
N ALA A 132 -7.02 -2.18 -3.94
CA ALA A 132 -8.37 -1.61 -3.81
C ALA A 132 -8.45 -0.57 -2.68
N GLY A 133 -7.78 -0.84 -1.55
CA GLY A 133 -7.68 0.10 -0.43
C GLY A 133 -6.93 1.38 -0.81
N TRP A 134 -5.81 1.27 -1.51
CA TRP A 134 -5.06 2.43 -1.99
C TRP A 134 -5.82 3.22 -3.05
N GLN A 135 -6.52 2.55 -3.97
CA GLN A 135 -7.37 3.23 -4.93
C GLN A 135 -8.46 4.05 -4.24
N ALA A 136 -9.18 3.46 -3.28
CA ALA A 136 -10.20 4.15 -2.50
C ALA A 136 -9.61 5.34 -1.70
N TRP A 137 -8.40 5.20 -1.17
CA TRP A 137 -7.71 6.27 -0.47
C TRP A 137 -7.33 7.44 -1.40
N ILE A 138 -6.86 7.17 -2.62
CA ILE A 138 -6.61 8.20 -3.65
C ILE A 138 -7.92 8.86 -4.06
N GLU A 139 -8.98 8.09 -4.34
CA GLU A 139 -10.30 8.60 -4.67
C GLU A 139 -10.81 9.60 -3.63
N GLY A 140 -10.60 9.31 -2.34
CA GLY A 140 -10.98 10.19 -1.24
C GLY A 140 -10.19 11.51 -1.17
N ARG A 141 -9.12 11.67 -1.95
CA ARG A 141 -8.31 12.89 -2.06
C ARG A 141 -8.58 13.72 -3.31
N LEU A 142 -9.38 13.20 -4.22
CA LEU A 142 -9.73 13.87 -5.48
C LEU A 142 -11.10 14.55 -5.34
N ASP A 143 -11.13 15.87 -5.35
CA ASP A 143 -12.35 16.66 -5.33
C ASP A 143 -12.68 17.22 -6.73
N GLY A 144 -13.93 17.66 -6.93
CA GLY A 144 -14.35 18.37 -8.15
C GLY A 144 -14.60 17.48 -9.37
N VAL A 145 -14.47 16.15 -9.25
CA VAL A 145 -14.73 15.16 -10.31
C VAL A 145 -15.91 14.28 -9.94
N ASP A 146 -16.68 13.85 -10.92
CA ASP A 146 -17.73 12.84 -10.68
C ASP A 146 -17.13 11.49 -10.23
N GLN A 147 -17.94 10.62 -9.63
CA GLN A 147 -17.48 9.37 -9.04
C GLN A 147 -16.80 8.43 -10.06
N VAL A 148 -17.30 8.38 -11.30
CA VAL A 148 -16.77 7.49 -12.34
C VAL A 148 -15.39 7.97 -12.81
N GLU A 149 -15.26 9.27 -13.06
CA GLU A 149 -13.97 9.86 -13.46
C GLU A 149 -12.96 9.80 -12.32
N ARG A 150 -13.38 10.02 -11.07
CA ARG A 150 -12.54 9.90 -9.87
C ARG A 150 -11.90 8.53 -9.76
N SER A 151 -12.67 7.45 -9.95
CA SER A 151 -12.14 6.08 -9.91
C SER A 151 -11.15 5.82 -11.05
N ARG A 152 -11.41 6.35 -12.25
CA ARG A 152 -10.49 6.23 -13.39
C ARG A 152 -9.18 6.98 -13.18
N VAL A 153 -9.24 8.19 -12.63
CA VAL A 153 -8.07 9.00 -12.29
C VAL A 153 -7.25 8.31 -11.21
N ALA A 154 -7.88 7.82 -10.15
CA ALA A 154 -7.19 7.09 -9.09
C ALA A 154 -6.47 5.84 -9.62
N ALA A 155 -7.12 5.06 -10.49
CA ALA A 155 -6.50 3.91 -11.14
C ALA A 155 -5.31 4.32 -12.02
N ALA A 156 -5.43 5.43 -12.77
CA ALA A 156 -4.33 5.94 -13.60
C ALA A 156 -3.13 6.39 -12.76
N ILE A 157 -3.36 7.06 -11.63
CA ILE A 157 -2.31 7.43 -10.67
C ILE A 157 -1.61 6.17 -10.15
N LEU A 158 -2.34 5.14 -9.71
CA LEU A 158 -1.73 3.88 -9.25
C LEU A 158 -0.86 3.22 -10.32
N VAL A 159 -1.35 3.11 -11.55
CA VAL A 159 -0.57 2.54 -12.67
C VAL A 159 0.71 3.33 -12.92
N MET A 160 0.61 4.67 -12.87
CA MET A 160 1.76 5.55 -13.07
C MET A 160 2.78 5.40 -11.95
N LEU A 161 2.35 5.40 -10.67
CA LEU A 161 3.22 5.24 -9.51
C LEU A 161 3.95 3.89 -9.54
N GLU A 162 3.23 2.79 -9.82
CA GLU A 162 3.82 1.45 -9.92
C GLU A 162 4.84 1.35 -11.07
N GLY A 163 4.49 1.86 -12.25
CA GLY A 163 5.40 1.86 -13.40
C GLY A 163 6.65 2.69 -13.16
N ALA A 164 6.48 3.91 -12.65
CA ALA A 164 7.58 4.81 -12.34
C ALA A 164 8.52 4.21 -11.28
N ARG A 165 7.97 3.72 -10.17
CA ARG A 165 8.74 3.06 -9.10
C ARG A 165 9.53 1.86 -9.63
N GLN A 166 8.93 1.03 -10.47
CA GLN A 166 9.60 -0.14 -11.05
C GLN A 166 10.78 0.26 -11.95
N LEU A 167 10.60 1.30 -12.77
CA LEU A 167 11.66 1.80 -13.63
C LEU A 167 12.80 2.44 -12.83
N GLU A 168 12.48 3.25 -11.83
CA GLU A 168 13.45 3.88 -10.94
C GLU A 168 14.28 2.85 -10.15
N SER A 169 13.68 1.73 -9.73
CA SER A 169 14.40 0.65 -9.04
C SER A 169 15.43 -0.07 -9.92
N ILE A 170 15.23 -0.03 -11.26
CA ILE A 170 16.14 -0.65 -12.23
C ILE A 170 17.19 0.36 -12.71
N ARG A 171 16.76 1.57 -12.99
CA ARG A 171 17.61 2.65 -13.50
C ARG A 171 17.19 3.99 -12.93
N PRO A 172 17.91 4.52 -11.94
CA PRO A 172 17.62 5.83 -11.36
C PRO A 172 17.54 6.94 -12.42
N GLY A 173 16.54 7.81 -12.34
CA GLY A 173 16.24 8.87 -13.29
C GLY A 173 15.46 8.40 -14.54
N ALA A 174 15.10 7.11 -14.65
CA ALA A 174 14.43 6.58 -15.84
C ALA A 174 12.99 7.07 -16.00
N ALA A 175 12.31 7.37 -14.90
CA ALA A 175 10.89 7.76 -14.92
C ALA A 175 10.67 9.28 -15.02
N GLN A 176 11.67 10.12 -14.70
CA GLN A 176 11.47 11.57 -14.56
C GLN A 176 10.86 12.23 -15.80
N GLY A 177 11.49 12.07 -16.98
CA GLY A 177 10.97 12.69 -18.20
C GLY A 177 9.62 12.15 -18.68
N ALA A 178 9.31 10.88 -18.37
CA ALA A 178 8.01 10.30 -18.67
C ALA A 178 6.92 10.85 -17.73
N LEU A 179 7.25 11.06 -16.47
CA LEU A 179 6.36 11.63 -15.48
C LEU A 179 5.93 13.04 -15.83
N ASP A 180 6.86 13.92 -16.24
CA ASP A 180 6.56 15.29 -16.65
C ASP A 180 5.50 15.32 -17.78
N ILE A 181 5.59 14.39 -18.72
CA ILE A 181 4.62 14.26 -19.81
C ILE A 181 3.27 13.76 -19.32
N LEU A 182 3.25 12.74 -18.44
CA LEU A 182 2.03 12.14 -17.92
C LEU A 182 1.30 13.10 -16.99
N ILE A 183 2.01 13.76 -16.10
CA ILE A 183 1.46 14.78 -15.17
C ILE A 183 0.90 15.96 -15.97
N GLY A 184 1.65 16.49 -16.92
CA GLY A 184 1.16 17.56 -17.81
C GLY A 184 -0.02 17.15 -18.68
N GLY A 185 -0.26 15.84 -18.86
CA GLY A 185 -1.45 15.27 -19.50
C GLY A 185 -2.70 15.36 -18.62
N PHE A 186 -2.57 15.07 -17.32
CA PHE A 186 -3.65 15.24 -16.35
C PHE A 186 -4.10 16.70 -16.26
N ASP A 187 -3.18 17.62 -16.07
CA ASP A 187 -3.48 19.06 -15.92
C ASP A 187 -4.11 19.70 -17.17
N ARG A 188 -3.79 19.21 -18.37
CA ARG A 188 -4.42 19.66 -19.62
C ARG A 188 -5.85 19.21 -19.75
N LYS A 189 -6.17 17.99 -19.34
CA LYS A 189 -7.52 17.42 -19.39
C LYS A 189 -8.48 18.17 -18.44
N GLU A 190 -8.00 18.50 -17.24
CA GLU A 190 -8.78 19.32 -16.28
C GLU A 190 -9.08 20.71 -16.81
N ARG A 191 -8.09 21.40 -17.39
CA ARG A 191 -8.29 22.72 -18.00
C ARG A 191 -9.26 22.70 -19.17
N SER A 192 -9.28 21.63 -19.95
CA SER A 192 -10.23 21.47 -21.07
C SER A 192 -11.67 21.20 -20.58
N ALA A 193 -11.81 20.52 -19.45
CA ALA A 193 -13.13 20.24 -18.86
C ALA A 193 -13.72 21.44 -18.11
N ALA A 194 -12.88 22.41 -17.68
CA ALA A 194 -13.26 23.61 -16.95
C ALA A 194 -13.67 24.79 -17.85
N LEU A 195 -13.46 24.72 -19.17
CA LEU A 195 -13.89 25.76 -20.11
C LEU A 195 -15.37 25.61 -20.42
N PRO A 196 -16.24 26.60 -20.10
CA PRO A 196 -17.63 26.55 -20.51
C PRO A 196 -17.70 26.56 -22.03
N SER A 197 -18.55 25.69 -22.59
CA SER A 197 -18.90 25.72 -24.02
C SER A 197 -19.42 27.10 -24.35
N SER A 198 -18.63 27.90 -25.03
CA SER A 198 -19.04 29.20 -25.57
C SER A 198 -20.00 28.90 -26.73
N GLU A 199 -21.30 29.05 -26.47
CA GLU A 199 -22.33 29.25 -27.50
C GLU A 199 -22.23 30.64 -28.11
#